data_f66d95f53420e3ca30fe3302fd35e1e8
#
_entry.id   f66d95f53420e3ca30fe3302fd35e1e8
#
_cell.length_a   1.000
_cell.length_b   1.000
_cell.length_c   1.000
_cell.angle_alpha   90.00
_cell.angle_beta   90.00
_cell.angle_gamma   90.00
#
_symmetry.space_group_name_H-M   'P 1'
#
loop_
_entity.id
_entity.type
_entity.pdbx_description
1 polymer ?
#
loop_
_entity_poly.entity_id
_entity_poly.type
_entity_poly.pdbx_seq_one_letter_code
_entity_poly.pdbx_strand_id
1 'polypeptide(L)'
;MRVAVIGLGLIGGSLALAATARGEQVVATDQDAAAGEIGLERGAIARFEPTIDGALDGADLAFVCGPVAELASLTGQALEAAPSGCAVSDVGSTKGRLVAQVGANPQFVGGHPVCGSEARGVANARPELFDGATWFLTPVAATDPS
;
A
#
# COMPACT_ATOMS: atom_id res chain seq x y z
N MET A 1 14.16 -1.16 -5.41
CA MET A 1 13.44 0.01 -4.76
C MET A 1 12.98 -0.40 -3.37
N ARG A 2 12.70 0.56 -2.51
CA ARG A 2 12.12 0.33 -1.20
C ARG A 2 10.62 0.62 -1.24
N VAL A 3 9.81 -0.39 -0.93
CA VAL A 3 8.35 -0.32 -0.99
C VAL A 3 7.79 -0.34 0.42
N ALA A 4 6.96 0.64 0.76
CA ALA A 4 6.21 0.68 1.99
C ALA A 4 4.80 0.12 1.78
N VAL A 5 4.32 -0.73 2.68
CA VAL A 5 2.94 -1.23 2.68
C VAL A 5 2.26 -0.87 3.99
N ILE A 6 1.20 -0.08 3.91
CA ILE A 6 0.42 0.37 5.06
C ILE A 6 -0.89 -0.42 5.09
N GLY A 7 -0.97 -1.39 5.98
CA GLY A 7 -2.05 -2.37 6.06
C GLY A 7 -1.68 -3.72 5.44
N LEU A 8 -1.49 -4.74 6.28
CA LEU A 8 -1.14 -6.11 5.91
C LEU A 8 -2.37 -7.03 5.91
N GLY A 9 -3.41 -6.63 5.19
CA GLY A 9 -4.52 -7.52 4.87
C GLY A 9 -4.20 -8.46 3.71
N LEU A 10 -5.25 -9.01 3.08
CA LEU A 10 -5.10 -9.86 1.89
C LEU A 10 -4.40 -9.11 0.75
N ILE A 11 -4.84 -7.89 0.43
CA ILE A 11 -4.31 -7.11 -0.68
C ILE A 11 -2.91 -6.60 -0.36
N GLY A 12 -2.71 -5.97 0.81
CA GLY A 12 -1.39 -5.46 1.20
C GLY A 12 -0.34 -6.56 1.34
N GLY A 13 -0.70 -7.70 1.93
CA GLY A 13 0.18 -8.87 2.00
C GLY A 13 0.50 -9.46 0.63
N SER A 14 -0.47 -9.48 -0.29
CA SER A 14 -0.25 -9.96 -1.66
C SER A 14 0.66 -9.01 -2.46
N LEU A 15 0.50 -7.68 -2.29
CA LEU A 15 1.41 -6.69 -2.85
C LEU A 15 2.83 -6.86 -2.30
N ALA A 16 2.95 -7.04 -0.99
CA ALA A 16 4.22 -7.27 -0.34
C ALA A 16 4.93 -8.51 -0.90
N LEU A 17 4.22 -9.63 -1.02
CA LEU A 17 4.77 -10.86 -1.64
C LEU A 17 5.17 -10.64 -3.10
N ALA A 18 4.34 -9.97 -3.89
CA ALA A 18 4.64 -9.70 -5.31
C ALA A 18 5.85 -8.78 -5.48
N ALA A 19 6.00 -7.75 -4.64
CA ALA A 19 7.15 -6.86 -4.65
C ALA A 19 8.43 -7.59 -4.21
N THR A 20 8.36 -8.38 -3.14
CA THR A 20 9.50 -9.19 -2.65
C THR A 20 9.95 -10.21 -3.69
N ALA A 21 9.02 -10.87 -4.40
CA ALA A 21 9.35 -11.79 -5.48
C ALA A 21 10.08 -11.13 -6.66
N ARG A 22 9.97 -9.81 -6.79
CA ARG A 22 10.71 -8.99 -7.79
C ARG A 22 12.05 -8.46 -7.26
N GLY A 23 12.42 -8.83 -6.04
CA GLY A 23 13.67 -8.38 -5.42
C GLY A 23 13.59 -7.01 -4.76
N GLU A 24 12.37 -6.48 -4.56
CA GLU A 24 12.18 -5.19 -3.88
C GLU A 24 12.28 -5.37 -2.35
N GLN A 25 12.78 -4.36 -1.67
CA GLN A 25 12.81 -4.34 -0.22
C GLN A 25 11.49 -3.82 0.33
N VAL A 26 10.71 -4.69 0.95
CA VAL A 26 9.39 -4.32 1.49
C VAL A 26 9.46 -4.08 2.99
N VAL A 27 8.95 -2.94 3.42
CA VAL A 27 8.72 -2.58 4.83
C VAL A 27 7.22 -2.36 5.02
N ALA A 28 6.64 -2.85 6.09
CA ALA A 28 5.21 -2.69 6.32
C ALA A 28 4.87 -2.24 7.73
N THR A 29 3.68 -1.66 7.85
CA THR A 29 3.03 -1.36 9.13
C THR A 29 1.58 -1.83 9.11
N ASP A 30 1.06 -2.21 10.27
CA ASP A 30 -0.34 -2.57 10.48
C ASP A 30 -0.70 -2.28 11.94
N GLN A 31 -1.98 -2.07 12.22
CA GLN A 31 -2.48 -1.95 13.60
C GLN A 31 -2.38 -3.26 14.37
N ASP A 32 -2.45 -4.39 13.65
CA ASP A 32 -2.30 -5.73 14.19
C ASP A 32 -0.85 -6.21 14.07
N ALA A 33 -0.13 -6.24 15.18
CA ALA A 33 1.24 -6.72 15.23
C ALA A 33 1.36 -8.19 14.77
N ALA A 34 0.32 -9.02 14.99
CA ALA A 34 0.31 -10.40 14.52
C ALA A 34 0.34 -10.49 12.98
N ALA A 35 -0.26 -9.53 12.28
CA ALA A 35 -0.14 -9.44 10.82
C ALA A 35 1.31 -9.20 10.39
N GLY A 36 2.05 -8.38 11.14
CA GLY A 36 3.47 -8.16 10.93
C GLY A 36 4.30 -9.42 11.11
N GLU A 37 4.06 -10.18 12.19
CA GLU A 37 4.74 -11.46 12.45
C GLU A 37 4.50 -12.45 11.30
N ILE A 38 3.26 -12.63 10.88
CA ILE A 38 2.91 -13.50 9.76
C ILE A 38 3.57 -13.02 8.46
N GLY A 39 3.61 -11.71 8.22
CA GLY A 39 4.27 -11.12 7.05
C GLY A 39 5.76 -11.43 7.00
N LEU A 40 6.45 -11.34 8.15
CA LEU A 40 7.87 -11.70 8.29
C LEU A 40 8.09 -13.21 8.08
N GLU A 41 7.31 -14.06 8.74
CA GLU A 41 7.40 -15.53 8.63
C GLU A 41 7.19 -16.00 7.18
N ARG A 42 6.28 -15.36 6.46
CA ARG A 42 5.99 -15.69 5.05
C ARG A 42 7.00 -15.10 4.06
N GLY A 43 7.96 -14.30 4.54
CA GLY A 43 8.89 -13.61 3.68
C GLY A 43 8.23 -12.55 2.78
N ALA A 44 7.04 -12.08 3.16
CA ALA A 44 6.34 -11.02 2.44
C ALA A 44 7.00 -9.65 2.65
N ILE A 45 7.56 -9.43 3.83
CA ILE A 45 8.20 -8.19 4.24
C ILE A 45 9.58 -8.46 4.83
N ALA A 46 10.51 -7.54 4.61
CA ALA A 46 11.84 -7.59 5.21
C ALA A 46 11.85 -7.01 6.63
N ARG A 47 10.92 -6.08 6.93
CA ARG A 47 10.81 -5.41 8.23
C ARG A 47 9.37 -4.97 8.50
N PHE A 48 8.96 -5.08 9.76
CA PHE A 48 7.72 -4.52 10.27
C PHE A 48 8.02 -3.31 11.14
N GLU A 49 7.29 -2.22 10.95
CA GLU A 49 7.42 -0.99 11.71
C GLU A 49 6.12 -0.69 12.44
N PRO A 50 6.19 -0.21 13.70
CA PRO A 50 4.99 0.08 14.47
C PRO A 50 4.25 1.35 14.01
N THR A 51 4.87 2.18 13.17
CA THR A 51 4.33 3.46 12.72
C THR A 51 4.43 3.63 11.21
N ILE A 52 3.55 4.48 10.67
CA ILE A 52 3.57 4.86 9.24
C ILE A 52 4.89 5.54 8.89
N ASP A 53 5.36 6.47 9.74
CA ASP A 53 6.63 7.17 9.54
C ASP A 53 7.82 6.19 9.42
N GLY A 54 7.87 5.19 10.32
CA GLY A 54 8.90 4.17 10.28
C GLY A 54 8.86 3.32 9.01
N ALA A 55 7.66 2.97 8.55
CA ALA A 55 7.50 2.20 7.32
C ALA A 55 7.89 3.00 6.07
N LEU A 56 7.68 4.32 6.09
CA LEU A 56 7.97 5.22 4.98
C LEU A 56 9.41 5.74 4.96
N ASP A 57 10.20 5.51 6.02
CA ASP A 57 11.59 5.97 6.06
C ASP A 57 12.41 5.43 4.87
N GLY A 58 12.81 6.31 3.96
CA GLY A 58 13.54 5.99 2.74
C GLY A 58 12.74 5.20 1.68
N ALA A 59 11.41 5.24 1.72
CA ALA A 59 10.57 4.59 0.73
C ALA A 59 10.58 5.35 -0.61
N ASP A 60 10.60 4.59 -1.71
CA ASP A 60 10.45 5.10 -3.08
C ASP A 60 8.97 5.03 -3.52
N LEU A 61 8.23 4.05 -3.00
CA LEU A 61 6.84 3.78 -3.32
C LEU A 61 6.09 3.31 -2.07
N ALA A 62 4.89 3.81 -1.85
CA ALA A 62 4.02 3.42 -0.76
C ALA A 62 2.63 2.98 -1.26
N PHE A 63 2.14 1.87 -0.72
CA PHE A 63 0.77 1.41 -0.93
C PHE A 63 -0.02 1.49 0.36
N VAL A 64 -1.15 2.20 0.32
CA VAL A 64 -2.10 2.28 1.44
C VAL A 64 -3.22 1.25 1.23
N CYS A 65 -3.22 0.21 2.06
CA CYS A 65 -4.06 -0.99 1.93
C CYS A 65 -5.01 -1.18 3.12
N GLY A 66 -5.36 -0.12 3.80
CA GLY A 66 -6.27 -0.16 4.95
C GLY A 66 -7.75 -0.32 4.57
N PRO A 67 -8.63 -0.48 5.55
CA PRO A 67 -10.07 -0.51 5.36
C PRO A 67 -10.58 0.75 4.65
N VAL A 68 -11.61 0.61 3.79
CA VAL A 68 -12.17 1.72 3.01
C VAL A 68 -12.54 2.94 3.87
N ALA A 69 -13.08 2.69 5.07
CA ALA A 69 -13.48 3.76 5.99
C ALA A 69 -12.29 4.60 6.51
N GLU A 70 -11.10 4.00 6.60
CA GLU A 70 -9.89 4.63 7.14
C GLU A 70 -8.93 5.09 6.04
N LEU A 71 -9.19 4.68 4.81
CA LEU A 71 -8.25 4.81 3.69
C LEU A 71 -7.83 6.26 3.44
N ALA A 72 -8.76 7.21 3.50
CA ALA A 72 -8.45 8.63 3.30
C ALA A 72 -7.57 9.20 4.42
N SER A 73 -7.83 8.84 5.68
CA SER A 73 -7.00 9.25 6.81
C SER A 73 -5.60 8.64 6.73
N LEU A 74 -5.50 7.35 6.43
CA LEU A 74 -4.22 6.66 6.28
C LEU A 74 -3.41 7.21 5.10
N THR A 75 -4.07 7.53 3.99
CA THR A 75 -3.41 8.14 2.82
C THR A 75 -2.90 9.54 3.16
N GLY A 76 -3.67 10.34 3.88
CA GLY A 76 -3.22 11.66 4.37
C GLY A 76 -1.97 11.56 5.24
N GLN A 77 -1.97 10.66 6.22
CA GLN A 77 -0.81 10.40 7.08
C GLN A 77 0.41 9.91 6.27
N ALA A 78 0.17 9.02 5.31
CA ALA A 78 1.24 8.53 4.43
C ALA A 78 1.86 9.66 3.60
N LEU A 79 1.07 10.57 3.07
CA LEU A 79 1.55 11.72 2.29
C LEU A 79 2.30 12.74 3.15
N GLU A 80 1.90 12.93 4.41
CA GLU A 80 2.62 13.79 5.35
C GLU A 80 4.00 13.22 5.73
N ALA A 81 4.10 11.90 5.85
CA ALA A 81 5.32 11.20 6.25
C ALA A 81 6.21 10.80 5.06
N ALA A 82 5.68 10.77 3.84
CA ALA A 82 6.40 10.30 2.66
C ALA A 82 7.62 11.20 2.35
N PRO A 83 8.80 10.61 2.13
CA PRO A 83 9.95 11.38 1.70
C PRO A 83 9.72 12.01 0.32
N SER A 84 10.46 13.08 0.03
CA SER A 84 10.42 13.71 -1.30
C SER A 84 10.76 12.70 -2.38
N GLY A 85 9.91 12.62 -3.42
CA GLY A 85 10.05 11.68 -4.53
C GLY A 85 9.43 10.29 -4.27
N CYS A 86 8.89 10.02 -3.08
CA CYS A 86 8.12 8.81 -2.84
C CYS A 86 6.74 8.93 -3.49
N ALA A 87 6.38 7.99 -4.35
CA ALA A 87 5.03 7.90 -4.87
C ALA A 87 4.11 7.19 -3.85
N VAL A 88 2.91 7.72 -3.63
CA VAL A 88 1.91 7.13 -2.73
C VAL A 88 0.69 6.74 -3.53
N SER A 89 0.26 5.48 -3.40
CA SER A 89 -0.95 4.95 -4.02
C SER A 89 -1.82 4.24 -2.99
N ASP A 90 -3.11 4.17 -3.24
CA ASP A 90 -4.02 3.35 -2.47
C ASP A 90 -4.56 2.18 -3.31
N VAL A 91 -5.34 1.30 -2.68
CA VAL A 91 -5.95 0.13 -3.35
C VAL A 91 -7.48 0.10 -3.23
N GLY A 92 -8.09 1.17 -2.77
CA GLY A 92 -9.53 1.23 -2.54
C GLY A 92 -10.36 1.23 -3.81
N SER A 93 -11.56 0.66 -3.74
CA SER A 93 -12.49 0.60 -4.87
C SER A 93 -13.24 1.92 -5.13
N THR A 94 -13.28 2.85 -4.16
CA THR A 94 -13.98 4.13 -4.27
C THR A 94 -13.00 5.29 -4.21
N LYS A 95 -12.93 6.11 -5.27
CA LYS A 95 -11.95 7.20 -5.40
C LYS A 95 -12.50 8.59 -5.07
N GLY A 96 -13.79 8.85 -5.28
CA GLY A 96 -14.33 10.20 -5.17
C GLY A 96 -14.08 10.88 -3.83
N ARG A 97 -14.34 10.20 -2.72
CA ARG A 97 -14.08 10.71 -1.37
C ARG A 97 -12.59 10.84 -1.09
N LEU A 98 -11.82 9.81 -1.45
CA LEU A 98 -10.39 9.77 -1.22
C LEU A 98 -9.70 10.95 -1.92
N VAL A 99 -9.93 11.11 -3.22
CA VAL A 99 -9.37 12.20 -4.02
C VAL A 99 -9.79 13.58 -3.48
N ALA A 100 -11.04 13.73 -3.06
CA ALA A 100 -11.53 14.99 -2.49
C ALA A 100 -10.83 15.33 -1.15
N GLN A 101 -10.52 14.33 -0.32
CA GLN A 101 -9.86 14.54 0.97
C GLN A 101 -8.34 14.69 0.86
N VAL A 102 -7.70 13.93 -0.02
CA VAL A 102 -6.25 13.99 -0.25
C VAL A 102 -5.85 15.27 -0.99
N GLY A 103 -6.76 15.82 -1.81
CA GLY A 103 -6.52 17.03 -2.57
C GLY A 103 -5.48 16.86 -3.68
N ALA A 104 -4.93 17.98 -4.12
CA ALA A 104 -3.91 18.02 -5.17
C ALA A 104 -2.52 17.82 -4.56
N ASN A 105 -2.09 16.56 -4.46
CA ASN A 105 -0.74 16.22 -4.02
C ASN A 105 0.02 15.57 -5.18
N PRO A 106 1.21 16.08 -5.58
CA PRO A 106 1.97 15.56 -6.72
C PRO A 106 2.49 14.14 -6.51
N GLN A 107 2.67 13.70 -5.26
CA GLN A 107 3.13 12.35 -4.93
C GLN A 107 2.02 11.31 -4.95
N PHE A 108 0.74 11.73 -5.10
CA PHE A 108 -0.39 10.82 -5.03
C PHE A 108 -0.92 10.39 -6.39
N VAL A 109 -1.14 9.09 -6.55
CA VAL A 109 -1.93 8.52 -7.62
C VAL A 109 -2.89 7.48 -7.06
N GLY A 110 -4.19 7.69 -7.21
CA GLY A 110 -5.19 6.72 -6.77
C GLY A 110 -5.07 5.40 -7.54
N GLY A 111 -5.07 4.28 -6.84
CA GLY A 111 -5.02 2.94 -7.41
C GLY A 111 -6.25 2.11 -7.06
N HIS A 112 -6.66 1.23 -7.97
CA HIS A 112 -7.71 0.24 -7.72
C HIS A 112 -7.41 -1.05 -8.49
N PRO A 113 -6.81 -2.05 -7.85
CA PRO A 113 -6.68 -3.38 -8.43
C PRO A 113 -8.07 -4.05 -8.44
N VAL A 114 -8.53 -4.46 -9.61
CA VAL A 114 -9.73 -5.28 -9.74
C VAL A 114 -9.35 -6.73 -9.52
N CYS A 115 -9.23 -7.08 -8.27
CA CYS A 115 -8.97 -8.45 -7.84
C CYS A 115 -9.93 -8.77 -6.69
N GLY A 116 -10.50 -9.96 -6.70
CA GLY A 116 -11.46 -10.41 -5.70
C GLY A 116 -11.04 -11.73 -5.08
N SER A 117 -11.23 -11.84 -3.77
CA SER A 117 -11.19 -13.11 -3.05
C SER A 117 -12.06 -12.95 -1.80
N GLU A 118 -12.75 -14.02 -1.41
CA GLU A 118 -13.46 -14.08 -0.13
C GLU A 118 -12.49 -14.28 1.05
N ALA A 119 -11.25 -14.67 0.76
CA ALA A 119 -10.19 -14.82 1.76
C ALA A 119 -9.82 -13.46 2.38
N ARG A 120 -9.41 -13.48 3.65
CA ARG A 120 -9.00 -12.29 4.40
C ARG A 120 -7.66 -12.52 5.10
N GLY A 121 -6.99 -11.40 5.39
CA GLY A 121 -5.76 -11.38 6.17
C GLY A 121 -4.51 -11.81 5.39
N VAL A 122 -3.36 -11.43 5.94
CA VAL A 122 -2.04 -11.69 5.35
C VAL A 122 -1.71 -13.18 5.27
N ALA A 123 -2.28 -14.02 6.12
CA ALA A 123 -2.11 -15.48 6.07
C ALA A 123 -2.60 -16.09 4.75
N ASN A 124 -3.60 -15.49 4.11
CA ASN A 124 -4.16 -15.91 2.83
C ASN A 124 -3.63 -15.10 1.64
N ALA A 125 -2.70 -14.18 1.87
CA ALA A 125 -2.08 -13.38 0.82
C ALA A 125 -1.30 -14.26 -0.17
N ARG A 126 -1.29 -13.88 -1.43
CA ARG A 126 -0.58 -14.59 -2.50
C ARG A 126 -0.19 -13.61 -3.61
N PRO A 127 1.02 -13.71 -4.17
CA PRO A 127 1.46 -12.78 -5.21
C PRO A 127 0.61 -12.89 -6.49
N GLU A 128 0.07 -14.09 -6.78
CA GLU A 128 -0.77 -14.36 -7.96
C GLU A 128 -2.15 -13.70 -7.90
N LEU A 129 -2.51 -13.04 -6.79
CA LEU A 129 -3.78 -12.30 -6.66
C LEU A 129 -3.97 -11.27 -7.77
N PHE A 130 -2.86 -10.76 -8.31
CA PHE A 130 -2.86 -9.72 -9.35
C PHE A 130 -2.64 -10.25 -10.75
N ASP A 131 -2.46 -11.55 -10.94
CA ASP A 131 -2.24 -12.16 -12.26
C ASP A 131 -3.48 -11.94 -13.16
N GLY A 132 -3.27 -11.23 -14.26
CA GLY A 132 -4.35 -10.86 -15.17
C GLY A 132 -5.33 -9.82 -14.64
N ALA A 133 -5.10 -9.26 -13.45
CA ALA A 133 -5.96 -8.23 -12.88
C ALA A 133 -5.78 -6.89 -13.62
N THR A 134 -6.90 -6.19 -13.82
CA THR A 134 -6.87 -4.81 -14.28
C THR A 134 -6.58 -3.90 -13.09
N TRP A 135 -5.63 -2.99 -13.25
CA TRP A 135 -5.34 -1.97 -12.25
C TRP A 135 -5.72 -0.59 -12.79
N PHE A 136 -6.75 0.01 -12.24
CA PHE A 136 -7.11 1.38 -12.58
C PHE A 136 -6.26 2.37 -11.80
N LEU A 137 -5.69 3.35 -12.51
CA LEU A 137 -5.01 4.49 -11.93
C LEU A 137 -5.87 5.74 -12.10
N THR A 138 -5.97 6.53 -11.04
CA THR A 138 -6.72 7.79 -11.02
C THR A 138 -5.74 8.90 -10.64
N PRO A 139 -5.01 9.48 -11.60
CA PRO A 139 -4.15 10.62 -11.34
C PRO A 139 -5.01 11.83 -10.99
N VAL A 140 -4.52 12.67 -10.07
CA VAL A 140 -5.07 14.00 -9.82
C VAL A 140 -4.31 15.04 -10.67
N ALA A 141 -4.86 16.24 -10.84
CA ALA A 141 -4.26 17.25 -11.70
C ALA A 141 -2.81 17.64 -11.33
N ALA A 142 -2.41 17.39 -10.09
CA ALA A 142 -1.06 17.67 -9.57
C ALA A 142 -0.15 16.43 -9.55
N THR A 143 -0.65 15.23 -9.91
CA THR A 143 0.18 14.01 -9.90
C THR A 143 1.38 14.19 -10.82
N ASP A 144 2.58 13.95 -10.28
CA ASP A 144 3.82 13.98 -11.04
C ASP A 144 3.84 12.78 -12.01
N PRO A 145 4.02 12.98 -13.31
CA PRO A 145 4.05 11.90 -14.30
C PRO A 145 5.39 11.14 -14.37
N SER A 146 6.41 11.56 -13.62
CA SER A 146 7.78 10.99 -13.66
C SER A 146 7.91 9.64 -12.96
#